data_ded0c404f91b9f278924aaf677309947
#
_entry.id   ded0c404f91b9f278924aaf677309947
#
_cell.length_a   1.000
_cell.length_b   1.000
_cell.length_c   1.000
_cell.angle_alpha   90.00
_cell.angle_beta   90.00
_cell.angle_gamma   90.00
#
_symmetry.space_group_name_H-M   'P 1'
#
loop_
_entity.id
_entity.type
_entity.pdbx_description
1 polymer ?
#
loop_
_entity_poly.entity_id
_entity_poly.type
_entity_poly.pdbx_seq_one_letter_code
_entity_poly.pdbx_strand_id
1 'polypeptide(L)'
;YEISIRDWSSDVCSSDLAIVSTPLLLMVYDAKEVVVLLQFLSVVLDTVFVFFVKDNIDWHFLKPLLIGSVIGHPIGILIYLFVPTIGLKIFIACVILSFLFLTKIYRKQLAETSCKTGVVGCLSGILNTSTSMSGPPLIIYLTSTNRDKTSLRATCIAYFTIINYLGIFAFYLAGKDFSFAIEQSIYIVPFSFIALWLGNKLFPYISQKMFNRLVFVMLLFSALYTIYSAIN
;
A
#
# COMPACT_ATOMS: atom_id res chain seq x y z
N TYR A 1 -20.89 13.99 -8.35
CA TYR A 1 -20.85 12.97 -7.27
C TYR A 1 -19.46 13.04 -6.67
N GLU A 2 -19.30 13.82 -5.59
CA GLU A 2 -18.08 13.78 -4.79
C GLU A 2 -18.07 12.42 -4.08
N ILE A 3 -17.22 11.53 -4.55
CA ILE A 3 -16.85 10.34 -3.76
C ILE A 3 -16.13 10.92 -2.55
N SER A 4 -16.84 10.95 -1.44
CA SER A 4 -16.27 11.44 -0.20
C SER A 4 -15.12 10.49 0.18
N ILE A 5 -13.93 11.03 0.35
CA ILE A 5 -12.76 10.32 0.92
C ILE A 5 -13.16 9.58 2.22
N ARG A 6 -14.22 10.02 2.87
CA ARG A 6 -14.83 9.42 4.06
C ARG A 6 -15.30 7.97 3.86
N ASP A 7 -15.80 7.64 2.66
CA ASP A 7 -16.26 6.28 2.34
C ASP A 7 -15.09 5.35 2.00
N TRP A 8 -13.92 5.92 1.68
CA TRP A 8 -12.70 5.17 1.37
C TRP A 8 -11.87 4.80 2.60
N SER A 9 -11.89 5.63 3.65
CA SER A 9 -11.00 5.47 4.80
C SER A 9 -11.36 4.31 5.72
N SER A 10 -12.64 3.88 5.70
CA SER A 10 -13.06 2.66 6.40
C SER A 10 -12.82 1.39 5.60
N ASP A 11 -12.46 1.52 4.31
CA ASP A 11 -12.62 0.45 3.35
C ASP A 11 -11.31 -0.07 2.71
N VAL A 12 -10.18 0.66 2.79
CA VAL A 12 -8.90 0.27 2.17
C VAL A 12 -7.84 0.08 3.25
N CYS A 13 -7.98 -0.98 4.03
CA CYS A 13 -7.26 -1.13 5.29
C CYS A 13 -5.76 -1.44 5.15
N SER A 14 -5.33 -2.24 4.18
CA SER A 14 -3.93 -2.71 4.15
C SER A 14 -2.97 -1.76 3.45
N SER A 15 -3.40 -1.13 2.34
CA SER A 15 -2.53 -0.17 1.64
C SER A 15 -2.34 1.12 2.43
N ASP A 16 -3.37 1.55 3.17
CA ASP A 16 -3.28 2.72 4.05
C ASP A 16 -2.41 2.42 5.26
N LEU A 17 -2.47 1.20 5.79
CA LEU A 17 -1.59 0.76 6.86
C LEU A 17 -0.12 0.81 6.43
N ALA A 18 0.22 0.32 5.24
CA ALA A 18 1.58 0.41 4.73
C ALA A 18 2.05 1.86 4.56
N ILE A 19 1.20 2.74 4.00
CA ILE A 19 1.53 4.16 3.79
C ILE A 19 1.83 4.87 5.11
N VAL A 20 1.08 4.58 6.17
CA VAL A 20 1.26 5.21 7.49
C VAL A 20 2.35 4.52 8.30
N SER A 21 2.44 3.18 8.25
CA SER A 21 3.40 2.42 9.07
C SER A 21 4.82 2.48 8.54
N THR A 22 5.03 2.53 7.21
CA THR A 22 6.37 2.57 6.62
C THR A 22 7.23 3.68 7.23
N PRO A 23 6.77 4.94 7.26
CA PRO A 23 7.60 6.01 7.80
C PRO A 23 7.89 5.86 9.29
N LEU A 24 6.92 5.34 10.06
CA LEU A 24 7.12 5.11 11.50
C LEU A 24 8.14 4.00 11.75
N LEU A 25 8.05 2.91 10.99
CA LEU A 25 9.01 1.81 11.11
C LEU A 25 10.41 2.19 10.62
N LEU A 26 10.53 3.07 9.61
CA LEU A 26 11.82 3.59 9.15
C LEU A 26 12.57 4.44 10.19
N MET A 27 11.89 4.87 11.26
CA MET A 27 12.55 5.53 12.39
C MET A 27 13.31 4.55 13.29
N VAL A 28 12.95 3.27 13.25
CA VAL A 28 13.47 2.23 14.15
C VAL A 28 14.27 1.17 13.41
N TYR A 29 13.86 0.82 12.20
CA TYR A 29 14.43 -0.26 11.41
C TYR A 29 15.00 0.22 10.08
N ASP A 30 15.87 -0.60 9.49
CA ASP A 30 16.40 -0.34 8.15
C ASP A 30 15.32 -0.47 7.06
N ALA A 31 15.46 0.34 5.99
CA ALA A 31 14.46 0.38 4.93
C ALA A 31 14.20 -1.00 4.28
N LYS A 32 15.25 -1.81 4.11
CA LYS A 32 15.12 -3.15 3.55
C LYS A 32 14.37 -4.12 4.48
N GLU A 33 14.58 -4.01 5.78
CA GLU A 33 13.85 -4.78 6.79
C GLU A 33 12.39 -4.36 6.87
N VAL A 34 12.13 -3.04 6.86
CA VAL A 34 10.77 -2.49 6.88
C VAL A 34 9.94 -2.96 5.70
N VAL A 35 10.50 -2.97 4.49
CA VAL A 35 9.79 -3.43 3.28
C VAL A 35 9.36 -4.89 3.42
N VAL A 36 10.25 -5.78 3.84
CA VAL A 36 9.94 -7.22 4.01
C VAL A 36 8.95 -7.43 5.16
N LEU A 37 9.13 -6.73 6.28
CA LEU A 37 8.23 -6.80 7.44
C LEU A 37 6.81 -6.37 7.07
N LEU A 38 6.65 -5.23 6.40
CA LEU A 38 5.34 -4.76 5.98
C LEU A 38 4.67 -5.69 4.96
N GLN A 39 5.45 -6.32 4.10
CA GLN A 39 4.95 -7.32 3.17
C GLN A 39 4.31 -8.51 3.92
N PHE A 40 4.98 -9.00 4.97
CA PHE A 40 4.46 -10.08 5.82
C PHE A 40 3.18 -9.64 6.56
N LEU A 41 3.22 -8.48 7.19
CA LEU A 41 2.06 -7.93 7.91
C LEU A 41 0.85 -7.78 6.96
N SER A 42 1.08 -7.25 5.76
CA SER A 42 0.02 -7.07 4.76
C SER A 42 -0.58 -8.41 4.34
N VAL A 43 0.25 -9.45 4.09
CA VAL A 43 -0.27 -10.78 3.73
C VAL A 43 -1.19 -11.33 4.82
N VAL A 44 -0.79 -11.23 6.10
CA VAL A 44 -1.61 -11.75 7.21
C VAL A 44 -2.93 -11.00 7.30
N LEU A 45 -2.90 -9.67 7.26
CA LEU A 45 -4.09 -8.84 7.38
C LEU A 45 -5.02 -9.01 6.18
N ASP A 46 -4.49 -8.92 4.96
CA ASP A 46 -5.28 -9.01 3.73
C ASP A 46 -5.91 -10.40 3.57
N THR A 47 -5.21 -11.46 3.97
CA THR A 47 -5.76 -12.81 3.95
C THR A 47 -7.00 -12.92 4.82
N VAL A 48 -7.01 -12.31 5.99
CA VAL A 48 -8.20 -12.28 6.85
C VAL A 48 -9.32 -11.48 6.19
N PHE A 49 -9.02 -10.32 5.62
CA PHE A 49 -10.04 -9.46 5.03
C PHE A 49 -10.66 -10.02 3.74
N VAL A 50 -9.89 -10.70 2.88
CA VAL A 50 -10.41 -11.23 1.61
C VAL A 50 -11.54 -12.24 1.82
N PHE A 51 -11.52 -13.01 2.92
CA PHE A 51 -12.59 -13.96 3.23
C PHE A 51 -13.94 -13.28 3.45
N PHE A 52 -13.97 -12.03 3.93
CA PHE A 52 -15.22 -11.29 4.18
C PHE A 52 -15.79 -10.62 2.95
N VAL A 53 -15.00 -10.44 1.87
CA VAL A 53 -15.41 -9.66 0.70
C VAL A 53 -15.40 -10.43 -0.61
N LYS A 54 -15.04 -11.71 -0.60
CA LYS A 54 -14.82 -12.56 -1.78
C LYS A 54 -15.96 -12.57 -2.81
N ASP A 55 -17.21 -12.44 -2.36
CA ASP A 55 -18.39 -12.57 -3.21
C ASP A 55 -18.63 -11.34 -4.10
N ASN A 56 -17.97 -10.21 -3.82
CA ASN A 56 -18.13 -8.95 -4.54
C ASN A 56 -16.92 -8.60 -5.44
N ILE A 57 -16.02 -9.54 -5.71
CA ILE A 57 -14.81 -9.30 -6.49
C ILE A 57 -15.14 -9.17 -7.97
N ASP A 58 -14.73 -8.07 -8.60
CA ASP A 58 -14.80 -7.88 -10.05
C ASP A 58 -13.55 -8.45 -10.73
N TRP A 59 -13.64 -9.69 -11.15
CA TRP A 59 -12.57 -10.42 -11.83
C TRP A 59 -12.17 -9.80 -13.18
N HIS A 60 -13.08 -9.09 -13.85
CA HIS A 60 -12.80 -8.44 -15.13
C HIS A 60 -11.82 -7.27 -14.94
N PHE A 61 -11.99 -6.53 -13.87
CA PHE A 61 -11.08 -5.44 -13.49
C PHE A 61 -9.79 -5.95 -12.84
N LEU A 62 -9.88 -7.01 -12.03
CA LEU A 62 -8.74 -7.58 -11.31
C LEU A 62 -7.68 -8.19 -12.25
N LYS A 63 -8.11 -8.91 -13.30
CA LYS A 63 -7.19 -9.59 -14.21
C LYS A 63 -6.13 -8.69 -14.85
N PRO A 64 -6.47 -7.57 -15.52
CA PRO A 64 -5.45 -6.70 -16.11
C PRO A 64 -4.53 -6.05 -15.05
N LEU A 65 -5.04 -5.76 -13.84
CA LEU A 65 -4.20 -5.30 -12.72
C LEU A 65 -3.15 -6.35 -12.34
N LEU A 66 -3.56 -7.61 -12.19
CA LEU A 66 -2.65 -8.71 -11.84
C LEU A 66 -1.61 -8.97 -12.92
N ILE A 67 -2.01 -8.98 -14.20
CA ILE A 67 -1.08 -9.15 -15.31
C ILE A 67 -0.02 -8.04 -15.28
N GLY A 68 -0.43 -6.80 -15.11
CA GLY A 68 0.48 -5.68 -14.97
C GLY A 68 1.43 -5.84 -13.77
N SER A 69 0.89 -6.23 -12.62
CA SER A 69 1.70 -6.37 -11.41
C SER A 69 2.73 -7.50 -11.50
N VAL A 70 2.40 -8.62 -12.14
CA VAL A 70 3.37 -9.72 -12.40
C VAL A 70 4.57 -9.22 -13.19
N ILE A 71 4.36 -8.32 -14.16
CA ILE A 71 5.44 -7.68 -14.92
C ILE A 71 6.21 -6.68 -14.04
N GLY A 72 5.52 -5.98 -13.15
CA GLY A 72 6.11 -4.97 -12.26
C GLY A 72 6.98 -5.56 -11.14
N HIS A 73 6.62 -6.71 -10.58
CA HIS A 73 7.33 -7.33 -9.45
C HIS A 73 8.82 -7.58 -9.71
N PRO A 74 9.25 -8.15 -10.84
CA PRO A 74 10.67 -8.31 -11.13
C PRO A 74 11.45 -6.98 -11.14
N ILE A 75 10.86 -5.93 -11.67
CA ILE A 75 11.48 -4.60 -11.69
C ILE A 75 11.61 -4.05 -10.27
N GLY A 76 10.55 -4.16 -9.46
CA GLY A 76 10.56 -3.71 -8.07
C GLY A 76 11.56 -4.46 -7.20
N ILE A 77 11.70 -5.80 -7.38
CA ILE A 77 12.70 -6.58 -6.66
C ILE A 77 14.12 -6.19 -7.04
N LEU A 78 14.38 -5.88 -8.32
CA LEU A 78 15.69 -5.37 -8.77
C LEU A 78 16.00 -4.02 -8.10
N ILE A 79 15.04 -3.10 -8.04
CA ILE A 79 15.20 -1.84 -7.32
C ILE A 79 15.56 -2.12 -5.85
N TYR A 80 14.82 -3.00 -5.18
CA TYR A 80 15.07 -3.35 -3.78
C TYR A 80 16.47 -3.95 -3.56
N LEU A 81 16.94 -4.81 -4.47
CA LEU A 81 18.23 -5.49 -4.33
C LEU A 81 19.41 -4.55 -4.59
N PHE A 82 19.36 -3.81 -5.70
CA PHE A 82 20.50 -3.03 -6.18
C PHE A 82 20.59 -1.63 -5.59
N VAL A 83 19.47 -1.05 -5.17
CA VAL A 83 19.49 0.28 -4.54
C VAL A 83 20.00 0.16 -3.10
N PRO A 84 21.02 0.95 -2.70
CA PRO A 84 21.48 0.99 -1.32
C PRO A 84 20.37 1.49 -0.38
N THR A 85 20.47 1.13 0.92
CA THR A 85 19.44 1.46 1.92
C THR A 85 19.09 2.95 1.97
N ILE A 86 20.09 3.81 1.85
CA ILE A 86 19.90 5.27 1.79
C ILE A 86 19.08 5.68 0.56
N GLY A 87 19.42 5.15 -0.61
CA GLY A 87 18.69 5.39 -1.84
C GLY A 87 17.24 4.90 -1.76
N LEU A 88 17.03 3.75 -1.12
CA LEU A 88 15.69 3.20 -0.90
C LEU A 88 14.86 4.09 0.04
N LYS A 89 15.44 4.62 1.12
CA LYS A 89 14.79 5.61 2.00
C LYS A 89 14.34 6.84 1.22
N ILE A 90 15.22 7.40 0.39
CA ILE A 90 14.90 8.57 -0.45
C ILE A 90 13.79 8.20 -1.46
N PHE A 91 13.87 7.04 -2.10
CA PHE A 91 12.85 6.57 -3.03
C PHE A 91 11.48 6.44 -2.36
N ILE A 92 11.40 5.84 -1.17
CA ILE A 92 10.17 5.75 -0.37
C ILE A 92 9.61 7.15 -0.07
N ALA A 93 10.46 8.07 0.39
CA ALA A 93 10.04 9.44 0.67
C ALA A 93 9.50 10.16 -0.59
N CYS A 94 10.14 9.97 -1.74
CA CYS A 94 9.68 10.53 -3.01
C CYS A 94 8.31 9.93 -3.43
N VAL A 95 8.09 8.62 -3.23
CA VAL A 95 6.81 7.98 -3.50
C VAL A 95 5.71 8.59 -2.63
N ILE A 96 5.95 8.76 -1.33
CA ILE A 96 5.00 9.37 -0.40
C ILE A 96 4.67 10.81 -0.81
N LEU A 97 5.69 11.63 -1.09
CA LEU A 97 5.49 13.02 -1.50
C LEU A 97 4.75 13.12 -2.84
N SER A 98 5.11 12.26 -3.80
CA SER A 98 4.41 12.18 -5.09
C SER A 98 2.94 11.82 -4.91
N PHE A 99 2.63 10.87 -4.04
CA PHE A 99 1.25 10.50 -3.72
C PHE A 99 0.48 11.66 -3.11
N LEU A 100 1.05 12.35 -2.11
CA LEU A 100 0.43 13.51 -1.48
C LEU A 100 0.15 14.64 -2.48
N PHE A 101 1.05 14.85 -3.44
CA PHE A 101 0.91 15.87 -4.46
C PHE A 101 -0.14 15.49 -5.51
N LEU A 102 -0.08 14.26 -6.01
CA LEU A 102 -0.99 13.77 -7.04
C LEU A 102 -2.44 13.68 -6.56
N THR A 103 -2.69 13.29 -5.32
CA THR A 103 -4.04 13.24 -4.74
C THR A 103 -4.71 14.62 -4.65
N LYS A 104 -3.94 15.70 -4.57
CA LYS A 104 -4.47 17.07 -4.59
C LYS A 104 -4.80 17.58 -5.99
N ILE A 105 -4.03 17.16 -7.00
CA ILE A 105 -4.13 17.70 -8.36
C ILE A 105 -5.06 16.86 -9.24
N TYR A 106 -5.05 15.53 -9.05
CA TYR A 106 -5.73 14.63 -9.96
C TYR A 106 -7.21 14.47 -9.58
N ARG A 107 -8.08 15.22 -10.27
CA ARG A 107 -9.55 15.16 -10.13
C ARG A 107 -10.26 14.81 -11.45
N LYS A 108 -9.51 14.43 -12.51
CA LYS A 108 -10.12 14.10 -13.81
C LYS A 108 -10.63 12.65 -13.82
N GLN A 109 -11.86 12.46 -14.31
CA GLN A 109 -12.36 11.13 -14.66
C GLN A 109 -11.57 10.57 -15.84
N LEU A 110 -10.98 9.41 -15.65
CA LEU A 110 -10.28 8.67 -16.69
C LEU A 110 -11.20 7.60 -17.27
N ALA A 111 -11.30 7.53 -18.58
CA ALA A 111 -11.94 6.41 -19.24
C ALA A 111 -11.15 5.13 -18.92
N GLU A 112 -11.85 4.13 -18.38
CA GLU A 112 -11.26 2.81 -18.09
C GLU A 112 -10.90 2.10 -19.40
N THR A 113 -9.68 1.58 -19.43
CA THR A 113 -9.21 0.74 -20.53
C THR A 113 -8.30 -0.32 -19.92
N SER A 114 -8.42 -1.57 -20.36
CA SER A 114 -7.61 -2.68 -19.87
C SER A 114 -6.10 -2.39 -19.91
N CYS A 115 -5.63 -1.65 -20.91
CA CYS A 115 -4.24 -1.22 -21.01
C CYS A 115 -3.84 -0.27 -19.86
N LYS A 116 -4.66 0.74 -19.55
CA LYS A 116 -4.39 1.68 -18.44
C LYS A 116 -4.42 0.94 -17.10
N THR A 117 -5.38 0.05 -16.92
CA THR A 117 -5.48 -0.81 -15.72
C THR A 117 -4.23 -1.68 -15.57
N GLY A 118 -3.71 -2.25 -16.66
CA GLY A 118 -2.46 -3.01 -16.67
C GLY A 118 -1.24 -2.15 -16.30
N VAL A 119 -1.14 -0.92 -16.83
CA VAL A 119 -0.07 0.01 -16.48
C VAL A 119 -0.10 0.37 -14.99
N VAL A 120 -1.29 0.63 -14.45
CA VAL A 120 -1.46 0.90 -13.01
C VAL A 120 -1.05 -0.32 -12.19
N GLY A 121 -1.44 -1.53 -12.62
CA GLY A 121 -0.99 -2.78 -12.01
C GLY A 121 0.54 -2.93 -12.03
N CYS A 122 1.19 -2.61 -13.14
CA CYS A 122 2.65 -2.66 -13.27
C CYS A 122 3.32 -1.69 -12.27
N LEU A 123 2.89 -0.44 -12.23
CA LEU A 123 3.40 0.56 -11.27
C LEU A 123 3.17 0.11 -9.83
N SER A 124 1.98 -0.43 -9.53
CA SER A 124 1.65 -0.97 -8.21
C SER A 124 2.54 -2.17 -7.84
N GLY A 125 2.82 -3.06 -8.79
CA GLY A 125 3.74 -4.21 -8.59
C GLY A 125 5.19 -3.76 -8.34
N ILE A 126 5.67 -2.75 -9.08
CA ILE A 126 7.01 -2.15 -8.84
C ILE A 126 7.10 -1.60 -7.42
N LEU A 127 6.10 -0.82 -7.01
CA LEU A 127 6.08 -0.21 -5.68
C LEU A 127 5.87 -1.24 -4.57
N ASN A 128 5.11 -2.31 -4.83
CA ASN A 128 4.87 -3.39 -3.87
C ASN A 128 6.20 -4.02 -3.41
N THR A 129 7.02 -4.49 -4.33
CA THR A 129 8.28 -5.18 -3.99
C THR A 129 9.42 -4.22 -3.66
N SER A 130 9.40 -2.96 -4.14
CA SER A 130 10.45 -2.00 -3.81
C SER A 130 10.21 -1.27 -2.48
N THR A 131 8.95 -0.96 -2.13
CA THR A 131 8.62 -0.09 -0.97
C THR A 131 7.53 -0.66 -0.07
N SER A 132 6.93 -1.79 -0.41
CA SER A 132 5.71 -2.35 0.20
C SER A 132 4.47 -1.44 0.11
N MET A 133 4.52 -0.40 -0.74
CA MET A 133 3.46 0.61 -0.91
C MET A 133 2.79 0.48 -2.27
N SER A 134 1.95 -0.51 -2.47
CA SER A 134 1.25 -0.75 -3.74
C SER A 134 0.03 0.17 -3.99
N GLY A 135 -0.48 0.80 -2.94
CA GLY A 135 -1.72 1.58 -2.96
C GLY A 135 -1.71 2.85 -3.81
N PRO A 136 -0.68 3.72 -3.77
CA PRO A 136 -0.71 5.03 -4.39
C PRO A 136 -1.18 5.08 -5.84
N PRO A 137 -0.62 4.32 -6.80
CA PRO A 137 -1.08 4.37 -8.19
C PRO A 137 -2.51 3.82 -8.36
N LEU A 138 -2.85 2.80 -7.59
CA LEU A 138 -4.18 2.19 -7.64
C LEU A 138 -5.24 3.15 -7.11
N ILE A 139 -5.03 3.78 -5.96
CA ILE A 139 -5.99 4.72 -5.36
C ILE A 139 -6.24 5.91 -6.29
N ILE A 140 -5.20 6.50 -6.89
CA ILE A 140 -5.34 7.60 -7.84
C ILE A 140 -6.17 7.17 -9.05
N TYR A 141 -5.95 5.98 -9.57
CA TYR A 141 -6.70 5.46 -10.70
C TYR A 141 -8.16 5.18 -10.34
N LEU A 142 -8.41 4.54 -9.20
CA LEU A 142 -9.75 4.17 -8.76
C LEU A 142 -10.63 5.38 -8.42
N THR A 143 -10.06 6.43 -7.84
CA THR A 143 -10.80 7.68 -7.60
C THR A 143 -11.25 8.38 -8.89
N SER A 144 -10.67 8.00 -10.03
CA SER A 144 -11.05 8.51 -11.35
C SER A 144 -12.04 7.60 -12.10
N THR A 145 -12.44 6.45 -11.52
CA THR A 145 -13.38 5.51 -12.12
C THR A 145 -14.77 5.64 -11.48
N ASN A 146 -15.83 5.34 -12.26
CA ASN A 146 -17.21 5.43 -11.77
C ASN A 146 -17.79 4.05 -11.45
N ARG A 147 -17.13 3.29 -10.56
CA ARG A 147 -17.54 1.93 -10.17
C ARG A 147 -18.29 1.89 -8.86
N ASP A 148 -19.04 0.80 -8.65
CA ASP A 148 -19.68 0.52 -7.38
C ASP A 148 -18.62 0.34 -6.27
N LYS A 149 -18.84 1.03 -5.14
CA LYS A 149 -17.87 1.08 -4.03
C LYS A 149 -17.62 -0.29 -3.41
N THR A 150 -18.66 -1.10 -3.27
CA THR A 150 -18.57 -2.43 -2.63
C THR A 150 -17.72 -3.38 -3.46
N SER A 151 -17.99 -3.44 -4.78
CA SER A 151 -17.21 -4.26 -5.71
C SER A 151 -15.78 -3.77 -5.82
N LEU A 152 -15.58 -2.45 -5.84
CA LEU A 152 -14.26 -1.83 -5.93
C LEU A 152 -13.41 -2.16 -4.70
N ARG A 153 -13.97 -2.05 -3.49
CA ARG A 153 -13.33 -2.44 -2.24
C ARG A 153 -12.92 -3.91 -2.24
N ALA A 154 -13.86 -4.81 -2.58
CA ALA A 154 -13.60 -6.24 -2.62
C ALA A 154 -12.47 -6.59 -3.60
N THR A 155 -12.47 -5.95 -4.77
CA THR A 155 -11.46 -6.15 -5.80
C THR A 155 -10.09 -5.61 -5.36
N CYS A 156 -10.03 -4.47 -4.66
CA CYS A 156 -8.78 -3.95 -4.10
C CYS A 156 -8.18 -4.88 -3.06
N ILE A 157 -8.99 -5.36 -2.11
CA ILE A 157 -8.51 -6.29 -1.07
C ILE A 157 -8.00 -7.58 -1.71
N ALA A 158 -8.72 -8.15 -2.66
CA ALA A 158 -8.28 -9.34 -3.39
C ALA A 158 -6.98 -9.08 -4.17
N TYR A 159 -6.88 -7.92 -4.83
CA TYR A 159 -5.67 -7.50 -5.53
C TYR A 159 -4.48 -7.41 -4.58
N PHE A 160 -4.61 -6.68 -3.47
CA PHE A 160 -3.53 -6.53 -2.49
C PHE A 160 -3.12 -7.87 -1.89
N THR A 161 -4.07 -8.73 -1.54
CA THR A 161 -3.78 -10.08 -1.07
C THR A 161 -2.89 -10.82 -2.05
N ILE A 162 -3.29 -10.89 -3.32
CA ILE A 162 -2.57 -11.66 -4.34
C ILE A 162 -1.18 -11.08 -4.59
N ILE A 163 -1.05 -9.75 -4.75
CA ILE A 163 0.25 -9.13 -5.03
C ILE A 163 1.21 -9.20 -3.84
N ASN A 164 0.70 -9.21 -2.61
CA ASN A 164 1.53 -9.36 -1.43
C ASN A 164 2.07 -10.79 -1.31
N TYR A 165 1.29 -11.82 -1.66
CA TYR A 165 1.81 -13.19 -1.81
C TYR A 165 2.86 -13.29 -2.93
N LEU A 166 2.61 -12.67 -4.08
CA LEU A 166 3.59 -12.61 -5.18
C LEU A 166 4.87 -11.89 -4.76
N GLY A 167 4.75 -10.83 -3.95
CA GLY A 167 5.89 -10.10 -3.40
C GLY A 167 6.74 -10.96 -2.47
N ILE A 168 6.12 -11.69 -1.51
CA ILE A 168 6.85 -12.64 -0.66
C ILE A 168 7.53 -13.71 -1.52
N PHE A 169 6.84 -14.26 -2.51
CA PHE A 169 7.41 -15.24 -3.41
C PHE A 169 8.61 -14.68 -4.19
N ALA A 170 8.53 -13.42 -4.65
CA ALA A 170 9.64 -12.74 -5.31
C ALA A 170 10.84 -12.55 -4.38
N PHE A 171 10.63 -12.18 -3.11
CA PHE A 171 11.70 -12.09 -2.12
C PHE A 171 12.31 -13.46 -1.79
N TYR A 172 11.50 -14.50 -1.74
CA TYR A 172 11.97 -15.88 -1.54
C TYR A 172 12.90 -16.32 -2.70
N LEU A 173 12.49 -16.09 -3.94
CA LEU A 173 13.33 -16.37 -5.12
C LEU A 173 14.62 -15.54 -5.15
N ALA A 174 14.61 -14.35 -4.56
CA ALA A 174 15.78 -13.49 -4.41
C ALA A 174 16.71 -13.92 -3.27
N GLY A 175 16.40 -15.02 -2.56
CA GLY A 175 17.20 -15.56 -1.47
C GLY A 175 17.21 -14.69 -0.21
N LYS A 176 16.15 -13.92 0.03
CA LYS A 176 16.05 -13.07 1.24
C LYS A 176 15.70 -13.91 2.46
N ASP A 177 16.38 -13.59 3.56
CA ASP A 177 16.05 -14.13 4.88
C ASP A 177 14.81 -13.43 5.43
N PHE A 178 13.87 -14.22 5.94
CA PHE A 178 12.62 -13.78 6.53
C PHE A 178 12.61 -13.85 8.06
N SER A 179 13.68 -14.33 8.70
CA SER A 179 13.75 -14.57 10.14
C SER A 179 13.34 -13.33 10.93
N PHE A 180 13.92 -12.17 10.59
CA PHE A 180 13.57 -10.89 11.19
C PHE A 180 12.09 -10.54 11.01
N ALA A 181 11.56 -10.66 9.77
CA ALA A 181 10.18 -10.29 9.47
C ALA A 181 9.19 -11.21 10.19
N ILE A 182 9.48 -12.50 10.29
CA ILE A 182 8.64 -13.47 11.00
C ILE A 182 8.65 -13.17 12.50
N GLU A 183 9.82 -12.98 13.09
CA GLU A 183 9.97 -12.69 14.52
C GLU A 183 9.21 -11.41 14.91
N GLN A 184 9.41 -10.32 14.19
CA GLN A 184 8.72 -9.06 14.47
C GLN A 184 7.22 -9.14 14.21
N SER A 185 6.80 -9.90 13.19
CA SER A 185 5.38 -10.07 12.87
C SER A 185 4.60 -10.77 13.99
N ILE A 186 5.20 -11.70 14.72
CA ILE A 186 4.56 -12.37 15.87
C ILE A 186 4.11 -11.35 16.93
N TYR A 187 4.91 -10.33 17.15
CA TYR A 187 4.58 -9.26 18.10
C TYR A 187 3.63 -8.23 17.50
N ILE A 188 3.87 -7.80 16.27
CA ILE A 188 3.13 -6.68 15.67
C ILE A 188 1.72 -7.07 15.21
N VAL A 189 1.51 -8.30 14.72
CA VAL A 189 0.21 -8.75 14.21
C VAL A 189 -0.92 -8.64 15.25
N PRO A 190 -0.78 -9.13 16.49
CA PRO A 190 -1.83 -8.98 17.50
C PRO A 190 -2.18 -7.51 17.77
N PHE A 191 -1.16 -6.64 17.87
CA PHE A 191 -1.38 -5.21 18.06
C PHE A 191 -2.05 -4.55 16.85
N SER A 192 -1.73 -5.01 15.63
CA SER A 192 -2.38 -4.53 14.42
C SER A 192 -3.88 -4.86 14.41
N PHE A 193 -4.29 -6.05 14.82
CA PHE A 193 -5.71 -6.40 14.96
C PHE A 193 -6.42 -5.57 16.03
N ILE A 194 -5.77 -5.34 17.17
CA ILE A 194 -6.31 -4.46 18.21
C ILE A 194 -6.46 -3.03 17.68
N ALA A 195 -5.45 -2.51 16.99
CA ALA A 195 -5.46 -1.18 16.41
C ALA A 195 -6.57 -1.03 15.34
N LEU A 196 -6.78 -2.05 14.51
CA LEU A 196 -7.87 -2.10 13.53
C LEU A 196 -9.24 -2.08 14.20
N TRP A 197 -9.42 -2.88 15.24
CA TRP A 197 -10.67 -2.91 16.01
C TRP A 197 -10.96 -1.57 16.68
N LEU A 198 -9.95 -0.96 17.32
CA LEU A 198 -10.04 0.38 17.91
C LEU A 198 -10.31 1.45 16.84
N GLY A 199 -9.61 1.38 15.73
CA GLY A 199 -9.78 2.28 14.59
C GLY A 199 -11.21 2.27 14.06
N ASN A 200 -11.78 1.10 13.81
CA ASN A 200 -13.18 0.97 13.40
C ASN A 200 -14.17 1.57 14.42
N LYS A 201 -13.87 1.45 15.72
CA LYS A 201 -14.72 1.97 16.78
C LYS A 201 -14.59 3.49 16.95
N LEU A 202 -13.40 4.04 16.75
CA LEU A 202 -13.11 5.48 16.90
C LEU A 202 -13.42 6.29 15.64
N PHE A 203 -13.36 5.66 14.47
CA PHE A 203 -13.53 6.31 13.19
C PHE A 203 -14.82 7.13 13.03
N PRO A 204 -16.02 6.68 13.50
CA PRO A 204 -17.24 7.46 13.41
C PRO A 204 -17.19 8.81 14.17
N TYR A 205 -16.30 8.92 15.17
CA TYR A 205 -16.16 10.12 16.00
C TYR A 205 -15.14 11.12 15.45
N ILE A 206 -14.35 10.74 14.45
CA ILE A 206 -13.32 11.60 13.86
C ILE A 206 -13.86 12.27 12.60
N SER A 207 -13.80 13.59 12.55
CA SER A 207 -14.20 14.31 11.33
C SER A 207 -13.20 14.04 10.20
N GLN A 208 -13.71 13.87 8.97
CA GLN A 208 -12.90 13.61 7.80
C GLN A 208 -11.79 14.64 7.57
N LYS A 209 -12.08 15.92 7.83
CA LYS A 209 -11.09 17.00 7.71
C LYS A 209 -9.94 16.82 8.69
N MET A 210 -10.25 16.39 9.93
CA MET A 210 -9.25 16.14 10.97
C MET A 210 -8.40 14.92 10.62
N PHE A 211 -9.01 13.83 10.17
CA PHE A 211 -8.32 12.63 9.74
C PHE A 211 -7.35 12.91 8.58
N ASN A 212 -7.82 13.55 7.50
CA ASN A 212 -6.98 13.89 6.36
C ASN A 212 -5.82 14.83 6.72
N ARG A 213 -6.06 15.78 7.64
CA ARG A 213 -4.99 16.67 8.12
C ARG A 213 -3.95 15.89 8.92
N LEU A 214 -4.39 15.00 9.81
CA LEU A 214 -3.51 14.18 10.64
C LEU A 214 -2.64 13.26 9.78
N VAL A 215 -3.24 12.53 8.85
CA VAL A 215 -2.51 11.68 7.88
C VAL A 215 -1.53 12.49 7.06
N PHE A 216 -1.95 13.65 6.54
CA PHE A 216 -1.07 14.53 5.76
C PHE A 216 0.15 15.01 6.58
N VAL A 217 -0.07 15.45 7.81
CA VAL A 217 1.01 15.92 8.70
C VAL A 217 1.96 14.77 9.05
N MET A 218 1.40 13.59 9.39
CA MET A 218 2.23 12.41 9.68
C MET A 218 3.08 12.00 8.50
N LEU A 219 2.50 11.93 7.30
CA LEU A 219 3.22 11.56 6.08
C LEU A 219 4.29 12.59 5.70
N LEU A 220 3.97 13.88 5.82
CA LEU A 220 4.92 14.95 5.54
C LEU A 220 6.10 14.92 6.53
N PHE A 221 5.79 14.82 7.83
CA PHE A 221 6.82 14.75 8.87
C PHE A 221 7.73 13.54 8.68
N SER A 222 7.15 12.39 8.40
CA SER A 222 7.91 11.16 8.22
C SER A 222 8.74 11.14 6.93
N ALA A 223 8.22 11.72 5.83
CA ALA A 223 9.01 11.88 4.61
C ALA A 223 10.22 12.79 4.85
N LEU A 224 10.03 13.92 5.55
CA LEU A 224 11.12 14.84 5.91
C LEU A 224 12.13 14.17 6.85
N TYR A 225 11.64 13.42 7.85
CA TYR A 225 12.52 12.68 8.77
C TYR A 225 13.30 11.61 8.02
N THR A 226 12.67 10.88 7.10
CA THR A 226 13.34 9.85 6.30
C THR A 226 14.45 10.45 5.43
N ILE A 227 14.22 11.62 4.82
CA ILE A 227 15.24 12.35 4.06
C ILE A 227 16.36 12.82 4.99
N TYR A 228 16.01 13.39 6.14
CA TYR A 228 17.00 13.83 7.13
C TYR A 228 17.89 12.66 7.60
N SER A 229 17.25 11.53 7.95
CA SER A 229 17.96 10.28 8.36
C SER A 229 18.75 9.61 7.23
N ALA A 230 18.50 9.96 5.97
CA ALA A 230 19.27 9.46 4.84
C ALA A 230 20.54 10.30 4.56
N ILE A 231 20.55 11.56 5.01
CA ILE A 231 21.66 12.51 4.77
C ILE A 231 22.66 12.51 5.93
N ASN A 232 22.20 12.24 7.16
CA ASN A 232 23.02 12.13 8.36
C ASN A 232 23.22 10.66 8.77
#